data_c1ff89538983bd09dda8823e5dbb89ee
#
_entry.id   c1ff89538983bd09dda8823e5dbb89ee
#
_cell.length_a   1.000
_cell.length_b   1.000
_cell.length_c   1.000
_cell.angle_alpha   90.00
_cell.angle_beta   90.00
_cell.angle_gamma   90.00
#
_symmetry.space_group_name_H-M   'P 1'
#
loop_
_entity.id
_entity.type
_entity.pdbx_description
1 polymer ?
#
loop_
_entity_poly.entity_id
_entity_poly.type
_entity_poly.pdbx_seq_one_letter_code
_entity_poly.pdbx_strand_id
1 'polypeptide(L)'
;MSDNLDHDELANLFLSMGALQPPAELHGYAVGFLAIGGRVEREAWLKHCGELLDVETPNPEQGDALFDVYRNALAALSSENLDLQLLLPGDELDLSQRIVSLGQWVQGFLTGFAMAGKQRKGQGANFDALSEDSREALSDLAAIAQISADEAEHEEGEQDLVEI
;
A
#
# COMPACT_ATOMS: atom_id res chain seq x y z
N MET A 1 21.16 12.27 -2.05
CA MET A 1 19.77 12.23 -1.65
C MET A 1 19.25 10.81 -1.78
N SER A 2 18.89 10.22 -0.68
CA SER A 2 18.37 8.86 -0.71
C SER A 2 16.94 8.90 -1.22
N ASP A 3 16.73 8.40 -2.42
CA ASP A 3 15.38 8.29 -2.98
C ASP A 3 14.69 6.99 -2.55
N ASN A 4 15.37 6.20 -1.72
CA ASN A 4 14.83 4.94 -1.25
C ASN A 4 14.06 5.16 0.05
N LEU A 5 12.81 4.72 0.05
CA LEU A 5 11.99 4.71 1.25
C LEU A 5 12.52 3.64 2.19
N ASP A 6 12.59 3.97 3.48
CA ASP A 6 13.00 3.02 4.51
C ASP A 6 11.74 2.55 5.25
N HIS A 7 11.47 1.24 5.16
CA HIS A 7 10.31 0.62 5.80
C HIS A 7 10.32 0.85 7.31
N ASP A 8 11.47 0.67 7.96
CA ASP A 8 11.55 0.76 9.42
C ASP A 8 11.37 2.19 9.92
N GLU A 9 11.91 3.16 9.19
CA GLU A 9 11.69 4.58 9.52
C GLU A 9 10.22 4.94 9.42
N LEU A 10 9.53 4.49 8.37
CA LEU A 10 8.09 4.72 8.21
C LEU A 10 7.29 3.98 9.27
N ALA A 11 7.68 2.76 9.63
CA ALA A 11 7.02 2.00 10.68
C ALA A 11 7.08 2.75 12.01
N ASN A 12 8.24 3.32 12.34
CA ASN A 12 8.43 4.12 13.55
C ASN A 12 7.58 5.40 13.50
N LEU A 13 7.53 6.04 12.34
CA LEU A 13 6.68 7.23 12.16
C LEU A 13 5.21 6.89 12.38
N PHE A 14 4.74 5.78 11.83
CA PHE A 14 3.35 5.34 11.97
C PHE A 14 3.02 5.06 13.44
N LEU A 15 3.93 4.42 14.17
CA LEU A 15 3.75 4.20 15.60
C LEU A 15 3.61 5.52 16.35
N SER A 16 4.43 6.51 16.02
CA SER A 16 4.37 7.84 16.67
C SER A 16 3.06 8.57 16.35
N MET A 17 2.45 8.27 15.23
CA MET A 17 1.16 8.87 14.82
C MET A 17 -0.04 8.11 15.38
N GLY A 18 0.17 6.95 15.97
CA GLY A 18 -0.91 6.08 16.44
C GLY A 18 -1.56 5.27 15.32
N ALA A 19 -0.91 5.16 14.18
CA ALA A 19 -1.42 4.37 13.06
C ALA A 19 -1.15 2.88 13.31
N LEU A 20 -2.16 2.06 13.05
CA LEU A 20 -2.06 0.61 13.21
C LEU A 20 -1.73 -0.11 11.91
N GLN A 21 -1.92 0.55 10.79
CA GLN A 21 -1.66 -0.02 9.48
C GLN A 21 -0.14 -0.08 9.21
N PRO A 22 0.32 -1.09 8.45
CA PRO A 22 1.74 -1.18 8.11
C PRO A 22 2.12 -0.25 6.94
N PRO A 23 3.40 0.16 6.86
CA PRO A 23 3.87 0.96 5.71
C PRO A 23 3.64 0.29 4.36
N ALA A 24 3.68 -1.04 4.30
CA ALA A 24 3.42 -1.80 3.06
C ALA A 24 2.05 -1.45 2.47
N GLU A 25 1.03 -1.35 3.31
CA GLU A 25 -0.33 -1.02 2.86
C GLU A 25 -0.39 0.38 2.23
N LEU A 26 0.25 1.37 2.85
CA LEU A 26 0.27 2.72 2.30
C LEU A 26 1.02 2.77 0.97
N HIS A 27 2.16 2.10 0.88
CA HIS A 27 2.92 2.05 -0.37
C HIS A 27 2.10 1.39 -1.47
N GLY A 28 1.47 0.24 -1.17
CA GLY A 28 0.56 -0.41 -2.11
C GLY A 28 -0.55 0.52 -2.57
N TYR A 29 -1.18 1.24 -1.64
CA TYR A 29 -2.22 2.21 -1.94
C TYR A 29 -1.72 3.28 -2.92
N ALA A 30 -0.55 3.86 -2.67
CA ALA A 30 0.02 4.86 -3.57
C ALA A 30 0.23 4.30 -4.98
N VAL A 31 0.81 3.11 -5.07
CA VAL A 31 1.09 2.48 -6.37
C VAL A 31 -0.21 2.16 -7.11
N GLY A 32 -1.20 1.58 -6.43
CA GLY A 32 -2.49 1.27 -7.06
C GLY A 32 -3.24 2.51 -7.53
N PHE A 33 -3.24 3.56 -6.71
CA PHE A 33 -3.86 4.83 -7.05
C PHE A 33 -3.23 5.44 -8.31
N LEU A 34 -1.89 5.44 -8.37
CA LEU A 34 -1.15 6.00 -9.49
C LEU A 34 -1.22 5.14 -10.75
N ALA A 35 -1.29 3.82 -10.58
CA ALA A 35 -1.27 2.87 -11.70
C ALA A 35 -2.46 3.06 -12.65
N ILE A 36 -3.61 3.42 -12.12
CA ILE A 36 -4.81 3.67 -12.94
C ILE A 36 -4.89 5.13 -13.41
N GLY A 37 -3.87 5.92 -13.12
CA GLY A 37 -3.78 7.30 -13.55
C GLY A 37 -4.26 8.32 -12.52
N GLY A 38 -4.48 7.93 -11.29
CA GLY A 38 -4.80 8.86 -10.21
C GLY A 38 -3.67 9.85 -9.99
N ARG A 39 -4.00 11.12 -9.78
CA ARG A 39 -3.02 12.16 -9.48
C ARG A 39 -3.69 13.13 -8.52
N VAL A 40 -2.98 13.46 -7.45
CA VAL A 40 -3.46 14.43 -6.45
C VAL A 40 -2.31 15.31 -5.99
N GLU A 41 -2.65 16.47 -5.46
CA GLU A 41 -1.69 17.35 -4.81
C GLU A 41 -1.43 16.90 -3.38
N ARG A 42 -0.39 17.46 -2.77
CA ARG A 42 0.04 17.13 -1.42
C ARG A 42 -1.10 17.12 -0.41
N GLU A 43 -1.91 18.18 -0.37
CA GLU A 43 -2.99 18.28 0.63
C GLU A 43 -4.02 17.16 0.49
N ALA A 44 -4.40 16.85 -0.75
CA ALA A 44 -5.34 15.76 -1.01
C ALA A 44 -4.72 14.41 -0.66
N TRP A 45 -3.44 14.21 -0.98
CA TRP A 45 -2.75 12.97 -0.60
C TRP A 45 -2.71 12.77 0.91
N LEU A 46 -2.41 13.85 1.66
CA LEU A 46 -2.39 13.77 3.11
C LEU A 46 -3.76 13.44 3.70
N LYS A 47 -4.81 13.91 3.05
CA LYS A 47 -6.18 13.53 3.43
C LYS A 47 -6.43 12.04 3.22
N HIS A 48 -5.99 11.50 2.07
CA HIS A 48 -6.05 10.05 1.81
C HIS A 48 -5.30 9.26 2.90
N CYS A 49 -4.11 9.73 3.27
CA CYS A 49 -3.32 9.08 4.30
C CYS A 49 -4.03 9.09 5.65
N GLY A 50 -4.62 10.23 6.02
CA GLY A 50 -5.36 10.35 7.27
C GLY A 50 -6.54 9.38 7.35
N GLU A 51 -7.26 9.24 6.26
CA GLU A 51 -8.39 8.31 6.18
C GLU A 51 -7.93 6.84 6.21
N LEU A 52 -6.89 6.50 5.44
CA LEU A 52 -6.36 5.14 5.39
C LEU A 52 -5.77 4.72 6.72
N LEU A 53 -5.00 5.59 7.35
CA LEU A 53 -4.29 5.30 8.59
C LEU A 53 -5.14 5.56 9.84
N ASP A 54 -6.30 6.16 9.68
CA ASP A 54 -7.20 6.54 10.77
C ASP A 54 -6.47 7.40 11.82
N VAL A 55 -5.83 8.45 11.34
CA VAL A 55 -5.07 9.40 12.18
C VAL A 55 -5.52 10.82 11.89
N GLU A 56 -5.25 11.70 12.84
CA GLU A 56 -5.51 13.13 12.67
C GLU A 56 -4.53 13.74 11.65
N THR A 57 -4.79 14.99 11.29
CA THR A 57 -3.95 15.71 10.34
C THR A 57 -2.48 15.64 10.76
N PRO A 58 -1.60 15.11 9.90
CA PRO A 58 -0.19 15.01 10.23
C PRO A 58 0.46 16.41 10.35
N ASN A 59 1.49 16.52 11.21
CA ASN A 59 2.29 17.73 11.26
C ASN A 59 3.14 17.83 9.98
N PRO A 60 3.79 19.00 9.73
CA PRO A 60 4.54 19.18 8.47
C PRO A 60 5.64 18.14 8.23
N GLU A 61 6.34 17.71 9.27
CA GLU A 61 7.39 16.69 9.13
C GLU A 61 6.81 15.32 8.78
N GLN A 62 5.73 14.94 9.46
CA GLN A 62 5.01 13.71 9.14
C GLN A 62 4.44 13.77 7.73
N GLY A 63 3.86 14.91 7.36
CA GLY A 63 3.32 15.13 6.02
C GLY A 63 4.37 14.99 4.93
N ASP A 64 5.58 15.50 5.16
CA ASP A 64 6.69 15.37 4.22
C ASP A 64 7.02 13.89 3.98
N ALA A 65 7.12 13.11 5.05
CA ALA A 65 7.42 11.69 4.94
C ALA A 65 6.31 10.92 4.19
N LEU A 66 5.06 11.22 4.48
CA LEU A 66 3.93 10.60 3.81
C LEU A 66 3.86 10.96 2.33
N PHE A 67 4.15 12.23 2.00
CA PHE A 67 4.17 12.65 0.61
C PHE A 67 5.36 12.08 -0.16
N ASP A 68 6.47 11.79 0.51
CA ASP A 68 7.60 11.11 -0.11
C ASP A 68 7.23 9.72 -0.61
N VAL A 69 6.32 9.02 0.09
CA VAL A 69 5.80 7.73 -0.39
C VAL A 69 5.13 7.90 -1.76
N TYR A 70 4.27 8.90 -1.89
CA TYR A 70 3.59 9.21 -3.15
C TYR A 70 4.58 9.57 -4.26
N ARG A 71 5.52 10.49 -3.97
CA ARG A 71 6.49 10.93 -4.97
C ARG A 71 7.41 9.82 -5.42
N ASN A 72 7.85 8.98 -4.47
CA ASN A 72 8.70 7.84 -4.78
C ASN A 72 7.99 6.84 -5.69
N ALA A 73 6.72 6.52 -5.38
CA ALA A 73 5.92 5.64 -6.20
C ALA A 73 5.72 6.20 -7.61
N LEU A 74 5.42 7.49 -7.71
CA LEU A 74 5.22 8.15 -9.01
C LEU A 74 6.51 8.11 -9.85
N ALA A 75 7.65 8.42 -9.24
CA ALA A 75 8.94 8.38 -9.92
C ALA A 75 9.25 6.97 -10.42
N ALA A 76 9.02 5.95 -9.60
CA ALA A 76 9.28 4.55 -9.97
C ALA A 76 8.41 4.10 -11.14
N LEU A 77 7.13 4.46 -11.12
CA LEU A 77 6.19 4.10 -12.20
C LEU A 77 6.48 4.87 -13.49
N SER A 78 7.07 6.06 -13.38
CA SER A 78 7.39 6.91 -14.53
C SER A 78 8.77 6.61 -15.13
N SER A 79 9.59 5.81 -14.46
CA SER A 79 10.92 5.47 -14.96
C SER A 79 10.84 4.52 -16.14
N GLU A 80 11.79 4.65 -17.08
CA GLU A 80 11.84 3.81 -18.28
C GLU A 80 12.02 2.33 -17.95
N ASN A 81 12.67 2.02 -16.83
CA ASN A 81 12.99 0.65 -16.42
C ASN A 81 12.02 0.11 -15.36
N LEU A 82 10.99 0.87 -15.01
CA LEU A 82 10.04 0.48 -13.96
C LEU A 82 10.77 0.02 -12.70
N ASP A 83 11.56 0.90 -12.09
CA ASP A 83 12.37 0.61 -10.90
C ASP A 83 11.54 0.50 -9.62
N LEU A 84 10.33 0.00 -9.72
CA LEU A 84 9.45 -0.13 -8.58
C LEU A 84 9.95 -1.23 -7.63
N GLN A 85 10.18 -0.85 -6.39
CA GLN A 85 10.48 -1.78 -5.32
C GLN A 85 9.35 -1.70 -4.29
N LEU A 86 8.81 -2.83 -3.92
CA LEU A 86 7.74 -2.88 -2.92
C LEU A 86 8.31 -2.52 -1.55
N LEU A 87 7.60 -1.66 -0.83
CA LEU A 87 8.00 -1.27 0.52
C LEU A 87 7.54 -2.36 1.50
N LEU A 88 8.41 -3.31 1.73
CA LEU A 88 8.16 -4.47 2.59
C LEU A 88 9.21 -4.54 3.69
N PRO A 89 8.89 -5.19 4.83
CA PRO A 89 9.90 -5.43 5.84
C PRO A 89 11.03 -6.31 5.31
N GLY A 90 12.17 -6.28 5.99
CA GLY A 90 13.37 -6.97 5.54
C GLY A 90 13.26 -8.49 5.57
N ASP A 91 14.24 -9.13 4.93
CA ASP A 91 14.29 -10.58 4.77
C ASP A 91 14.57 -11.34 6.08
N GLU A 92 14.89 -10.62 7.15
CA GLU A 92 15.10 -11.20 8.48
C GLU A 92 13.81 -11.74 9.12
N LEU A 93 12.65 -11.35 8.62
CA LEU A 93 11.38 -11.90 9.09
C LEU A 93 11.15 -13.30 8.54
N ASP A 94 10.41 -14.11 9.27
CA ASP A 94 10.08 -15.45 8.78
C ASP A 94 9.14 -15.39 7.57
N LEU A 95 8.99 -16.52 6.89
CA LEU A 95 8.22 -16.60 5.65
C LEU A 95 6.75 -16.22 5.86
N SER A 96 6.13 -16.68 6.95
CA SER A 96 4.74 -16.35 7.26
C SER A 96 4.53 -14.84 7.36
N GLN A 97 5.41 -14.14 8.08
CA GLN A 97 5.32 -12.69 8.24
C GLN A 97 5.53 -11.97 6.92
N ARG A 98 6.43 -12.48 6.08
CA ARG A 98 6.68 -11.91 4.76
C ARG A 98 5.48 -12.08 3.83
N ILE A 99 4.81 -13.23 3.89
CA ILE A 99 3.58 -13.48 3.13
C ILE A 99 2.48 -12.51 3.57
N VAL A 100 2.30 -12.33 4.87
CA VAL A 100 1.31 -11.39 5.41
C VAL A 100 1.60 -9.96 4.93
N SER A 101 2.87 -9.55 4.98
CA SER A 101 3.26 -8.20 4.53
C SER A 101 3.00 -7.98 3.05
N LEU A 102 3.28 -8.98 2.22
CA LEU A 102 2.98 -8.91 0.79
C LEU A 102 1.47 -8.74 0.56
N GLY A 103 0.66 -9.50 1.29
CA GLY A 103 -0.80 -9.38 1.19
C GLY A 103 -1.30 -8.01 1.60
N GLN A 104 -0.68 -7.40 2.62
CA GLN A 104 -1.02 -6.05 3.04
C GLN A 104 -0.71 -5.02 1.95
N TRP A 105 0.43 -5.19 1.27
CA TRP A 105 0.78 -4.35 0.13
C TRP A 105 -0.26 -4.49 -0.98
N VAL A 106 -0.61 -5.72 -1.34
CA VAL A 106 -1.60 -6.02 -2.38
C VAL A 106 -2.96 -5.45 -2.02
N GLN A 107 -3.36 -5.59 -0.76
CA GLN A 107 -4.64 -5.05 -0.29
C GLN A 107 -4.66 -3.52 -0.43
N GLY A 108 -3.56 -2.86 -0.06
CA GLY A 108 -3.40 -1.43 -0.27
C GLY A 108 -3.53 -1.06 -1.74
N PHE A 109 -2.83 -1.80 -2.62
CA PHE A 109 -2.89 -1.59 -4.06
C PHE A 109 -4.33 -1.62 -4.59
N LEU A 110 -5.07 -2.66 -4.24
CA LEU A 110 -6.46 -2.82 -4.69
C LEU A 110 -7.35 -1.69 -4.18
N THR A 111 -7.14 -1.26 -2.94
CA THR A 111 -7.88 -0.15 -2.35
C THR A 111 -7.58 1.16 -3.07
N GLY A 112 -6.30 1.46 -3.31
CA GLY A 112 -5.88 2.68 -4.01
C GLY A 112 -6.39 2.70 -5.45
N PHE A 113 -6.30 1.57 -6.14
CA PHE A 113 -6.81 1.42 -7.50
C PHE A 113 -8.31 1.73 -7.57
N ALA A 114 -9.09 1.15 -6.66
CA ALA A 114 -10.53 1.38 -6.61
C ALA A 114 -10.86 2.84 -6.25
N MET A 115 -10.11 3.43 -5.33
CA MET A 115 -10.34 4.81 -4.90
C MET A 115 -10.10 5.79 -6.05
N ALA A 116 -9.01 5.63 -6.79
CA ALA A 116 -8.74 6.46 -7.95
C ALA A 116 -9.79 6.29 -9.04
N GLY A 117 -10.28 5.08 -9.22
CA GLY A 117 -11.35 4.79 -10.17
C GLY A 117 -12.63 5.53 -9.85
N LYS A 118 -12.99 5.60 -8.59
CA LYS A 118 -14.18 6.34 -8.15
C LYS A 118 -14.07 7.84 -8.39
N GLN A 119 -12.87 8.39 -8.28
CA GLN A 119 -12.65 9.82 -8.47
C GLN A 119 -12.68 10.23 -9.94
N ARG A 120 -12.49 9.30 -10.85
CA ARG A 120 -12.50 9.56 -12.30
C ARG A 120 -13.87 9.26 -12.87
N LYS A 121 -14.87 10.01 -12.44
CA LYS A 121 -16.26 9.84 -12.87
C LYS A 121 -16.37 9.86 -14.40
N GLY A 122 -16.96 8.83 -14.96
CA GLY A 122 -17.26 8.75 -16.39
C GLY A 122 -16.10 8.32 -17.28
N GLN A 123 -14.88 8.29 -16.77
CA GLN A 123 -13.72 7.74 -17.50
C GLN A 123 -13.21 6.48 -16.83
N GLY A 124 -14.00 5.94 -16.05
CA GLY A 124 -13.88 4.90 -15.11
C GLY A 124 -12.71 3.98 -15.22
N ALA A 125 -12.09 3.79 -14.11
CA ALA A 125 -11.64 2.46 -13.83
C ALA A 125 -12.90 1.61 -13.73
N ASN A 126 -13.67 1.61 -14.77
CA ASN A 126 -14.67 0.59 -14.94
C ASN A 126 -13.87 -0.67 -15.20
N PHE A 127 -14.00 -1.64 -14.33
CA PHE A 127 -13.33 -2.92 -14.48
C PHE A 127 -13.52 -3.49 -15.89
N ASP A 128 -14.69 -3.27 -16.49
CA ASP A 128 -15.03 -3.72 -17.84
C ASP A 128 -14.25 -2.97 -18.94
N ALA A 129 -13.74 -1.78 -18.65
CA ALA A 129 -12.94 -1.01 -19.61
C ALA A 129 -11.47 -1.42 -19.62
N LEU A 130 -11.03 -2.24 -18.67
CA LEU A 130 -9.67 -2.74 -18.62
C LEU A 130 -9.46 -3.86 -19.63
N SER A 131 -8.22 -4.02 -20.09
CA SER A 131 -7.86 -5.16 -20.95
C SER A 131 -8.07 -6.47 -20.19
N GLU A 132 -8.24 -7.56 -20.93
CA GLU A 132 -8.34 -8.88 -20.32
C GLU A 132 -7.13 -9.22 -19.47
N ASP A 133 -5.93 -8.90 -19.95
CA ASP A 133 -4.69 -9.13 -19.20
C ASP A 133 -4.67 -8.35 -17.88
N SER A 134 -5.13 -7.10 -17.88
CA SER A 134 -5.22 -6.30 -16.66
C SER A 134 -6.23 -6.87 -15.67
N ARG A 135 -7.37 -7.35 -16.15
CA ARG A 135 -8.37 -7.98 -15.30
C ARG A 135 -7.86 -9.28 -14.68
N GLU A 136 -7.13 -10.07 -15.44
CA GLU A 136 -6.48 -11.28 -14.91
C GLU A 136 -5.46 -10.95 -13.84
N ALA A 137 -4.64 -9.92 -14.09
CA ALA A 137 -3.65 -9.48 -13.10
C ALA A 137 -4.30 -9.03 -11.80
N LEU A 138 -5.39 -8.27 -11.88
CA LEU A 138 -6.12 -7.85 -10.68
C LEU A 138 -6.74 -9.04 -9.93
N SER A 139 -7.24 -10.02 -10.67
CA SER A 139 -7.77 -11.24 -10.08
C SER A 139 -6.69 -12.04 -9.36
N ASP A 140 -5.50 -12.12 -9.96
CA ASP A 140 -4.35 -12.80 -9.35
C ASP A 140 -3.91 -12.08 -8.08
N LEU A 141 -3.89 -10.75 -8.09
CA LEU A 141 -3.57 -9.96 -6.89
C LEU A 141 -4.59 -10.21 -5.79
N ALA A 142 -5.88 -10.25 -6.12
CA ALA A 142 -6.91 -10.55 -5.14
C ALA A 142 -6.72 -11.94 -4.53
N ALA A 143 -6.31 -12.92 -5.33
CA ALA A 143 -6.00 -14.26 -4.83
C ALA A 143 -4.81 -14.25 -3.88
N ILE A 144 -3.77 -13.50 -4.18
CA ILE A 144 -2.61 -13.32 -3.29
C ILE A 144 -3.03 -12.71 -1.95
N ALA A 145 -3.87 -11.69 -1.99
CA ALA A 145 -4.38 -11.06 -0.77
C ALA A 145 -5.17 -12.05 0.09
N GLN A 146 -5.96 -12.94 -0.55
CA GLN A 146 -6.73 -13.94 0.18
C GLN A 146 -5.82 -14.99 0.84
N ILE A 147 -4.81 -15.46 0.11
CA ILE A 147 -3.84 -16.42 0.66
C ILE A 147 -3.11 -15.81 1.87
N SER A 148 -2.74 -14.54 1.76
CA SER A 148 -2.06 -13.83 2.85
C SER A 148 -2.96 -13.62 4.06
N ALA A 149 -4.26 -13.37 3.84
CA ALA A 149 -5.23 -13.24 4.93
C ALA A 149 -5.41 -14.58 5.66
N ASP A 150 -5.46 -15.69 4.92
CA ASP A 150 -5.54 -17.04 5.50
C ASP A 150 -4.30 -17.34 6.34
N GLU A 151 -3.12 -16.94 5.89
CA GLU A 151 -1.87 -17.11 6.62
C GLU A 151 -1.87 -16.28 7.91
N ALA A 152 -2.38 -15.07 7.88
CA ALA A 152 -2.49 -14.22 9.07
C ALA A 152 -3.40 -14.87 10.12
N GLU A 153 -4.55 -15.42 9.71
CA GLU A 153 -5.45 -16.13 10.59
C GLU A 153 -4.77 -17.37 11.21
N HIS A 154 -3.99 -18.08 10.42
CA HIS A 154 -3.25 -19.25 10.89
C HIS A 154 -2.23 -18.89 11.98
N GLU A 155 -1.47 -17.81 11.79
CA GLU A 155 -0.51 -17.32 12.77
C GLU A 155 -1.20 -16.90 14.07
N GLU A 156 -2.32 -16.19 14.00
CA GLU A 156 -3.09 -15.81 15.18
C GLU A 156 -3.60 -17.03 15.93
N GLY A 157 -4.09 -18.03 15.21
CA GLY A 157 -4.55 -19.28 15.79
C GLY A 157 -3.43 -20.03 16.51
N GLU A 158 -2.23 -20.08 15.95
CA GLU A 158 -1.07 -20.70 16.59
C GLU A 158 -0.64 -19.95 17.85
N GLN A 159 -0.65 -18.62 17.82
CA GLN A 159 -0.33 -17.82 19.01
C GLN A 159 -1.34 -18.04 20.13
N ASP A 160 -2.62 -18.09 19.80
CA ASP A 160 -3.67 -18.35 20.78
C ASP A 160 -3.52 -19.73 21.43
N LEU A 161 -3.08 -20.72 20.66
CA LEU A 161 -2.81 -22.07 21.18
C LEU A 161 -1.60 -22.10 22.12
N VAL A 162 -0.61 -21.28 21.89
CA VAL A 162 0.60 -21.23 22.72
C VAL A 162 0.35 -20.52 24.05
N GLU A 163 -0.60 -19.60 24.11
CA GLU A 163 -0.93 -18.85 25.33
C GLU A 163 -1.79 -19.62 26.32
N ILE A 164 -2.27 -20.77 25.94
CA ILE A 164 -3.01 -21.67 26.81
C ILE A 164 -2.02 -22.56 27.60
#